data_733d19909248ad5d702545481a41a6ca
#
_entry.id   733d19909248ad5d702545481a41a6ca
#
_cell.length_a   1.000
_cell.length_b   1.000
_cell.length_c   1.000
_cell.angle_alpha   90.00
_cell.angle_beta   90.00
_cell.angle_gamma   90.00
#
_symmetry.space_group_name_H-M   'P 1'
#
loop_
_entity.id
_entity.type
_entity.pdbx_description
1 polymer ?
#
loop_
_entity_poly.entity_id
_entity_poly.type
_entity_poly.pdbx_seq_one_letter_code
_entity_poly.pdbx_strand_id
1 'polypeptide(L)'
;MTLTRRTFLAASAATAAAASTAGTALSASAAPQASPPGDVVGKITVGYQGWFACAGDGAPINGWWHWSRNWGQPPSPSNNALGSWPDVRDYSATYQTAYANLGNGQPARLFSSYDQQTVNTHFQWMQQHGCDTAALQRFNPFGGEGPTRDAMAAKVRQAAEQYGRKFYIMYDATDWQNMQSEMKQDWTNKMRAYTASPMYAKQNGKPVVCIWGFGFNEPNKAFPASVCLDVVNWFKGQGCYVIGGVPTHWRRGVEDSRSGYLDVYHAFDMISPWMVGRIQDVAGADHYYNNVNQQDQADCNAFGIDYQPCVIPGDLQSGHRRHGDLMWRQFYNLTRVGVQGMYISMFDEYNEGNQIAKTAESAAFVPSGSGIRALDEDGTACSSDYYLRLTNDGGRMFKGQIPLTPNRPTPPVVSAGTGGVVFFEHVDYLGAAGAALAKGNYTRAALQAAGVQDNWASSVRIPAGWTVTAYSEDNFGGQAWTWNANQPNFTTLSPNANDQLTSCRIS
;
A
#
# COMPACT_ATOMS: atom_id res chain seq x y z
N MET A 1 -24.45 59.10 -22.11
CA MET A 1 -23.83 60.25 -21.43
C MET A 1 -23.05 59.64 -20.27
N THR A 2 -21.84 59.32 -20.44
CA THR A 2 -20.54 60.02 -20.46
C THR A 2 -20.23 60.76 -19.15
N LEU A 3 -19.08 60.40 -18.62
CA LEU A 3 -18.04 61.10 -17.87
C LEU A 3 -17.91 60.68 -16.40
N THR A 4 -16.89 59.93 -16.04
CA THR A 4 -15.41 60.08 -15.88
C THR A 4 -14.99 61.04 -14.73
N ARG A 5 -14.18 60.47 -13.86
CA ARG A 5 -12.85 60.87 -13.34
C ARG A 5 -12.66 61.73 -12.09
N ARG A 6 -11.83 61.22 -11.22
CA ARG A 6 -10.55 61.70 -10.63
C ARG A 6 -10.55 62.45 -9.27
N THR A 7 -9.86 61.79 -8.33
CA THR A 7 -8.73 62.25 -7.46
C THR A 7 -8.75 63.62 -6.82
N PHE A 8 -8.57 63.74 -5.50
CA PHE A 8 -7.54 64.61 -4.89
C PHE A 8 -7.13 64.17 -3.48
N LEU A 9 -5.83 64.18 -3.22
CA LEU A 9 -5.16 64.09 -1.92
C LEU A 9 -5.32 65.38 -1.14
N ALA A 10 -5.44 65.29 0.20
CA ALA A 10 -4.98 66.34 1.10
C ALA A 10 -4.47 65.70 2.41
N ALA A 11 -3.23 65.97 2.70
CA ALA A 11 -2.55 65.63 3.95
C ALA A 11 -2.91 66.67 5.01
N SER A 12 -3.14 66.20 6.22
CA SER A 12 -3.13 67.07 7.42
C SER A 12 -2.35 66.33 8.52
N ALA A 13 -1.22 66.89 8.88
CA ALA A 13 -0.42 66.48 10.03
C ALA A 13 -1.08 67.00 11.33
N ALA A 14 -1.29 66.09 12.28
CA ALA A 14 -1.56 66.44 13.67
C ALA A 14 -0.63 65.62 14.57
N THR A 15 0.30 66.30 15.20
CA THR A 15 1.15 65.82 16.29
C THR A 15 0.30 65.55 17.53
N ALA A 16 0.32 64.33 18.02
CA ALA A 16 -0.17 64.00 19.36
C ALA A 16 0.85 63.09 20.06
N ALA A 17 1.10 63.45 21.31
CA ALA A 17 2.15 62.94 22.18
C ALA A 17 2.06 61.42 22.46
N ALA A 18 3.22 60.80 22.51
CA ALA A 18 3.38 59.42 22.89
C ALA A 18 3.13 59.17 24.38
N ALA A 19 2.10 58.39 24.69
CA ALA A 19 2.00 57.67 25.93
C ALA A 19 2.41 56.20 25.63
N SER A 20 3.60 55.82 26.07
CA SER A 20 4.11 54.43 26.02
C SER A 20 3.36 53.55 27.00
N THR A 21 2.31 52.86 26.57
CA THR A 21 1.85 51.65 27.26
C THR A 21 2.60 50.48 26.69
N ALA A 22 3.48 49.89 27.50
CA ALA A 22 4.10 48.60 27.23
C ALA A 22 2.99 47.54 27.23
N GLY A 23 2.37 47.33 26.08
CA GLY A 23 1.53 46.18 25.79
C GLY A 23 2.44 44.97 25.61
N THR A 24 2.40 44.05 26.55
CA THR A 24 2.93 42.67 26.33
C THR A 24 2.22 42.10 25.13
N ALA A 25 2.92 42.08 24.00
CA ALA A 25 2.48 41.30 22.84
C ALA A 25 2.44 39.83 23.27
N LEU A 26 1.26 39.31 23.56
CA LEU A 26 1.01 37.90 23.59
C LEU A 26 1.42 37.37 22.21
N SER A 27 2.58 36.68 22.14
CA SER A 27 2.95 35.95 20.97
C SER A 27 1.81 34.97 20.69
N ALA A 28 1.04 35.23 19.63
CA ALA A 28 0.11 34.23 19.13
C ALA A 28 0.97 33.01 18.82
N SER A 29 0.79 31.92 19.58
CA SER A 29 1.43 30.66 19.25
C SER A 29 0.97 30.32 17.82
N ALA A 30 1.93 30.08 16.92
CA ALA A 30 1.59 29.61 15.58
C ALA A 30 0.69 28.36 15.74
N ALA A 31 -0.39 28.32 14.97
CA ALA A 31 -1.25 27.15 14.96
C ALA A 31 -0.38 25.90 14.70
N PRO A 32 -0.64 24.78 15.40
CA PRO A 32 0.08 23.56 15.15
C PRO A 32 0.05 23.22 13.65
N GLN A 33 1.20 22.92 13.07
CA GLN A 33 1.34 22.66 11.64
C GLN A 33 1.63 21.17 11.42
N ALA A 34 1.00 20.57 10.40
CA ALA A 34 1.29 19.22 9.95
C ALA A 34 2.79 19.04 9.69
N SER A 35 3.30 17.84 9.94
CA SER A 35 4.71 17.50 9.70
C SER A 35 5.08 17.66 8.22
N PRO A 36 6.33 18.04 7.91
CA PRO A 36 6.82 18.04 6.54
C PRO A 36 6.85 16.62 5.97
N PRO A 37 6.87 16.46 4.63
CA PRO A 37 7.01 15.15 4.00
C PRO A 37 8.23 14.37 4.54
N GLY A 38 8.02 13.09 4.79
CA GLY A 38 9.02 12.17 5.33
C GLY A 38 8.82 10.74 4.81
N ASP A 39 9.04 9.74 5.65
CA ASP A 39 8.85 8.35 5.24
C ASP A 39 7.41 7.82 5.47
N VAL A 40 6.55 8.58 6.16
CA VAL A 40 5.11 8.27 6.33
C VAL A 40 4.20 9.43 5.94
N VAL A 41 4.60 10.69 6.19
CA VAL A 41 3.89 11.89 5.70
C VAL A 41 4.18 12.09 4.22
N GLY A 42 3.12 12.28 3.41
CA GLY A 42 3.20 12.36 1.95
C GLY A 42 3.41 10.99 1.28
N LYS A 43 3.11 9.89 1.97
CA LYS A 43 3.43 8.52 1.53
C LYS A 43 2.22 7.59 1.53
N ILE A 44 2.30 6.55 0.71
CA ILE A 44 1.43 5.39 0.77
C ILE A 44 2.11 4.33 1.64
N THR A 45 1.55 4.11 2.80
CA THR A 45 1.94 3.02 3.70
C THR A 45 1.05 1.82 3.44
N VAL A 46 1.61 0.62 3.42
CA VAL A 46 0.84 -0.63 3.30
C VAL A 46 1.02 -1.47 4.57
N GLY A 47 -0.06 -1.98 5.13
CA GLY A 47 0.01 -2.99 6.18
C GLY A 47 0.57 -4.29 5.64
N TYR A 48 1.56 -4.86 6.30
CA TYR A 48 2.23 -6.09 5.90
C TYR A 48 2.18 -7.11 7.03
N GLN A 49 1.46 -8.21 6.82
CA GLN A 49 1.28 -9.26 7.83
C GLN A 49 2.49 -10.19 7.90
N GLY A 50 2.96 -10.70 6.77
CA GLY A 50 4.06 -11.63 6.69
C GLY A 50 3.84 -12.90 7.52
N TRP A 51 2.61 -13.37 7.66
CA TRP A 51 2.23 -14.43 8.61
C TRP A 51 1.82 -15.76 7.99
N PHE A 52 1.80 -15.86 6.67
CA PHE A 52 1.45 -17.11 6.01
C PHE A 52 2.63 -18.08 6.03
N ALA A 53 2.44 -19.25 6.65
CA ALA A 53 3.45 -20.30 6.66
C ALA A 53 2.89 -21.60 6.08
N CYS A 54 3.79 -22.46 5.63
CA CYS A 54 3.49 -23.78 5.08
C CYS A 54 4.29 -24.85 5.79
N ALA A 55 3.74 -26.03 5.96
CA ALA A 55 4.52 -27.15 6.49
C ALA A 55 5.73 -27.43 5.60
N GLY A 56 6.92 -27.49 6.20
CA GLY A 56 8.17 -27.75 5.49
C GLY A 56 8.87 -26.51 4.90
N ASP A 57 8.39 -25.28 5.17
CA ASP A 57 9.02 -24.04 4.74
C ASP A 57 10.20 -23.59 5.63
N GLY A 58 10.46 -24.30 6.72
CA GLY A 58 11.49 -23.98 7.70
C GLY A 58 11.08 -22.94 8.74
N ALA A 59 9.83 -22.44 8.72
CA ALA A 59 9.35 -21.55 9.76
C ALA A 59 9.30 -22.26 11.11
N PRO A 60 9.67 -21.59 12.21
CA PRO A 60 9.56 -22.18 13.56
C PRO A 60 8.16 -22.66 13.91
N ILE A 61 7.12 -22.04 13.38
CA ILE A 61 5.72 -22.43 13.59
C ILE A 61 5.38 -23.75 12.90
N ASN A 62 6.11 -24.13 11.85
CA ASN A 62 6.05 -25.41 11.12
C ASN A 62 4.63 -25.92 10.89
N GLY A 63 3.82 -25.15 10.19
CA GLY A 63 2.41 -25.48 9.89
C GLY A 63 1.80 -24.57 8.84
N TRP A 64 0.55 -24.85 8.46
CA TRP A 64 -0.21 -24.07 7.49
C TRP A 64 -0.87 -22.83 8.15
N TRP A 65 -0.05 -22.03 8.79
CA TRP A 65 -0.48 -20.88 9.58
C TRP A 65 -1.14 -19.83 8.68
N HIS A 66 -2.30 -19.37 9.09
CA HIS A 66 -3.24 -18.50 8.38
C HIS A 66 -3.79 -19.04 7.03
N TRP A 67 -3.23 -20.12 6.47
CA TRP A 67 -3.80 -20.79 5.30
C TRP A 67 -4.91 -21.77 5.65
N SER A 68 -4.83 -22.39 6.82
CA SER A 68 -5.75 -23.42 7.30
C SER A 68 -6.34 -23.08 8.66
N ARG A 69 -7.56 -23.57 8.96
CA ARG A 69 -8.12 -23.53 10.32
C ARG A 69 -7.34 -24.46 11.26
N ASN A 70 -7.08 -25.68 10.83
CA ASN A 70 -6.17 -26.61 11.50
C ASN A 70 -4.79 -26.55 10.82
N TRP A 71 -3.83 -25.86 11.45
CA TRP A 71 -2.51 -25.60 10.91
C TRP A 71 -1.67 -26.86 10.71
N GLY A 72 -1.99 -27.95 11.39
CA GLY A 72 -1.30 -29.25 11.23
C GLY A 72 -1.65 -29.97 9.92
N GLN A 73 -2.57 -29.44 9.13
CA GLN A 73 -3.03 -30.04 7.88
C GLN A 73 -3.07 -28.99 6.75
N PRO A 74 -2.76 -29.40 5.51
CA PRO A 74 -2.84 -28.50 4.37
C PRO A 74 -4.25 -27.97 4.16
N PRO A 75 -4.39 -26.75 3.60
CA PRO A 75 -5.69 -26.18 3.30
C PRO A 75 -6.43 -27.02 2.27
N SER A 76 -7.74 -27.17 2.50
CA SER A 76 -8.69 -27.92 1.69
C SER A 76 -10.07 -27.27 1.78
N PRO A 77 -11.09 -27.68 1.01
CA PRO A 77 -12.45 -27.15 1.15
C PRO A 77 -13.03 -27.27 2.57
N SER A 78 -12.64 -28.31 3.34
CA SER A 78 -13.09 -28.51 4.72
C SER A 78 -12.17 -27.89 5.77
N ASN A 79 -10.97 -27.48 5.40
CA ASN A 79 -9.95 -26.89 6.29
C ASN A 79 -9.43 -25.55 5.72
N ASN A 80 -10.36 -24.64 5.44
CA ASN A 80 -10.08 -23.38 4.76
C ASN A 80 -10.08 -22.21 5.75
N ALA A 81 -9.05 -21.36 5.67
CA ALA A 81 -8.99 -20.03 6.29
C ALA A 81 -8.79 -18.89 5.25
N LEU A 82 -8.96 -19.20 3.95
CA LEU A 82 -8.71 -18.26 2.84
C LEU A 82 -9.97 -17.46 2.51
N GLY A 83 -9.81 -16.13 2.41
CA GLY A 83 -10.77 -15.22 1.81
C GLY A 83 -10.51 -14.95 0.33
N SER A 84 -9.31 -15.28 -0.17
CA SER A 84 -8.95 -15.14 -1.59
C SER A 84 -7.79 -16.05 -1.96
N TRP A 85 -7.62 -16.34 -3.25
CA TRP A 85 -6.54 -17.18 -3.75
C TRP A 85 -5.42 -16.31 -4.35
N PRO A 86 -4.15 -16.46 -3.87
CA PRO A 86 -3.03 -15.70 -4.42
C PRO A 86 -2.70 -16.14 -5.84
N ASP A 87 -2.25 -15.21 -6.67
CA ASP A 87 -1.54 -15.54 -7.89
C ASP A 87 -0.09 -15.90 -7.55
N VAL A 88 0.27 -17.15 -7.73
CA VAL A 88 1.59 -17.67 -7.30
C VAL A 88 2.61 -17.75 -8.45
N ARG A 89 2.32 -17.22 -9.62
CA ARG A 89 3.18 -17.35 -10.82
C ARG A 89 4.55 -16.66 -10.68
N ASP A 90 4.67 -15.66 -9.83
CA ASP A 90 5.92 -14.91 -9.61
C ASP A 90 6.79 -15.51 -8.47
N TYR A 91 6.31 -16.51 -7.77
CA TYR A 91 7.07 -17.16 -6.68
C TYR A 91 7.87 -18.35 -7.17
N SER A 92 9.15 -18.41 -6.79
CA SER A 92 10.02 -19.53 -7.12
C SER A 92 9.83 -20.75 -6.19
N ALA A 93 9.29 -20.53 -4.98
CA ALA A 93 8.95 -21.60 -4.02
C ALA A 93 7.46 -21.53 -3.69
N THR A 94 6.77 -22.66 -3.79
CA THR A 94 5.35 -22.81 -3.48
C THR A 94 5.07 -24.19 -2.91
N TYR A 95 3.98 -24.34 -2.15
CA TYR A 95 3.66 -25.53 -1.37
C TYR A 95 2.32 -26.11 -1.81
N GLN A 96 2.26 -27.43 -1.98
CA GLN A 96 1.08 -28.16 -2.47
C GLN A 96 0.00 -28.19 -1.39
N THR A 97 -1.21 -27.77 -1.75
CA THR A 97 -2.40 -27.88 -0.91
C THR A 97 -3.15 -29.19 -1.10
N ALA A 98 -4.17 -29.43 -0.28
CA ALA A 98 -5.11 -30.56 -0.46
C ALA A 98 -6.37 -30.17 -1.26
N TYR A 99 -6.37 -29.00 -1.91
CA TYR A 99 -7.41 -28.65 -2.89
C TYR A 99 -7.24 -29.46 -4.19
N ALA A 100 -8.33 -29.56 -4.95
CA ALA A 100 -8.28 -29.97 -6.36
C ALA A 100 -7.39 -28.98 -7.16
N ASN A 101 -6.98 -29.40 -8.36
CA ASN A 101 -6.27 -28.52 -9.27
C ASN A 101 -7.05 -27.23 -9.54
N LEU A 102 -6.33 -26.18 -9.92
CA LEU A 102 -6.93 -24.93 -10.41
C LEU A 102 -7.83 -25.20 -11.63
N GLY A 103 -8.72 -24.28 -11.95
CA GLY A 103 -9.62 -24.39 -13.11
C GLY A 103 -8.90 -24.59 -14.44
N ASN A 104 -7.64 -24.16 -14.55
CA ASN A 104 -6.78 -24.40 -15.73
C ASN A 104 -6.02 -25.73 -15.69
N GLY A 105 -6.28 -26.59 -14.71
CA GLY A 105 -5.63 -27.91 -14.55
C GLY A 105 -4.29 -27.89 -13.82
N GLN A 106 -3.73 -26.73 -13.49
CA GLN A 106 -2.47 -26.64 -12.74
C GLN A 106 -2.65 -27.00 -11.27
N PRO A 107 -1.61 -27.52 -10.58
CA PRO A 107 -1.67 -27.82 -9.15
C PRO A 107 -2.03 -26.58 -8.31
N ALA A 108 -2.92 -26.76 -7.32
CA ALA A 108 -3.31 -25.71 -6.38
C ALA A 108 -2.22 -25.55 -5.31
N ARG A 109 -1.37 -24.54 -5.45
CA ARG A 109 -0.21 -24.27 -4.58
C ARG A 109 -0.33 -22.88 -3.94
N LEU A 110 0.30 -22.75 -2.75
CA LEU A 110 0.36 -21.47 -2.00
C LEU A 110 1.83 -21.12 -1.71
N PHE A 111 2.09 -19.86 -1.45
CA PHE A 111 3.40 -19.37 -1.01
C PHE A 111 3.56 -19.48 0.52
N SER A 112 4.80 -19.36 1.02
CA SER A 112 5.08 -19.04 2.42
C SER A 112 5.68 -17.64 2.54
N SER A 113 5.15 -16.84 3.45
CA SER A 113 5.77 -15.55 3.81
C SER A 113 7.15 -15.75 4.46
N TYR A 114 7.42 -16.93 5.02
CA TYR A 114 8.71 -17.23 5.64
C TYR A 114 9.85 -17.38 4.63
N ASP A 115 9.54 -17.66 3.36
CA ASP A 115 10.54 -17.71 2.30
C ASP A 115 11.06 -16.31 1.97
N GLN A 116 12.37 -16.11 1.99
CA GLN A 116 12.96 -14.80 1.66
C GLN A 116 12.57 -14.34 0.24
N GLN A 117 12.46 -15.27 -0.72
CA GLN A 117 12.04 -14.94 -2.08
C GLN A 117 10.62 -14.36 -2.13
N THR A 118 9.70 -14.84 -1.27
CA THR A 118 8.34 -14.27 -1.17
C THR A 118 8.38 -12.82 -0.70
N VAL A 119 9.12 -12.55 0.37
CA VAL A 119 9.28 -11.17 0.88
C VAL A 119 9.93 -10.28 -0.17
N ASN A 120 10.95 -10.78 -0.86
CA ASN A 120 11.61 -10.06 -1.96
C ASN A 120 10.61 -9.75 -3.10
N THR A 121 9.79 -10.72 -3.51
CA THR A 121 8.75 -10.53 -4.53
C THR A 121 7.73 -9.46 -4.10
N HIS A 122 7.28 -9.49 -2.84
CA HIS A 122 6.35 -8.50 -2.31
C HIS A 122 6.97 -7.09 -2.31
N PHE A 123 8.22 -6.94 -1.86
CA PHE A 123 8.90 -5.64 -1.85
C PHE A 123 9.24 -5.13 -3.25
N GLN A 124 9.49 -6.03 -4.20
CA GLN A 124 9.60 -5.69 -5.62
C GLN A 124 8.28 -5.14 -6.15
N TRP A 125 7.14 -5.78 -5.86
CA TRP A 125 5.83 -5.24 -6.24
C TRP A 125 5.54 -3.89 -5.58
N MET A 126 5.91 -3.70 -4.30
CA MET A 126 5.80 -2.40 -3.63
C MET A 126 6.62 -1.33 -4.35
N GLN A 127 7.84 -1.65 -4.80
CA GLN A 127 8.69 -0.75 -5.56
C GLN A 127 8.05 -0.39 -6.90
N GLN A 128 7.59 -1.37 -7.64
CA GLN A 128 6.99 -1.21 -8.97
C GLN A 128 5.67 -0.42 -8.95
N HIS A 129 4.96 -0.47 -7.84
CA HIS A 129 3.60 0.10 -7.73
C HIS A 129 3.48 1.22 -6.70
N GLY A 130 4.58 1.91 -6.38
CA GLY A 130 4.55 3.15 -5.61
C GLY A 130 4.08 3.02 -4.15
N CYS A 131 4.13 1.81 -3.57
CA CYS A 131 3.98 1.61 -2.14
C CYS A 131 5.30 2.04 -1.47
N ASP A 132 5.25 3.11 -0.69
CA ASP A 132 6.45 3.75 -0.18
C ASP A 132 7.01 3.05 1.06
N THR A 133 6.12 2.65 1.97
CA THR A 133 6.47 2.17 3.33
C THR A 133 5.63 0.96 3.70
N ALA A 134 6.26 -0.08 4.24
CA ALA A 134 5.58 -1.25 4.81
C ALA A 134 5.49 -1.14 6.33
N ALA A 135 4.28 -1.25 6.87
CA ALA A 135 4.01 -1.38 8.30
C ALA A 135 4.03 -2.87 8.66
N LEU A 136 5.16 -3.39 9.15
CA LEU A 136 5.27 -4.78 9.54
C LEU A 136 4.50 -5.02 10.82
N GLN A 137 3.41 -5.77 10.74
CA GLN A 137 2.59 -6.11 11.91
C GLN A 137 3.30 -7.09 12.83
N ARG A 138 3.27 -6.76 14.13
CA ARG A 138 3.91 -7.52 15.20
C ARG A 138 2.93 -7.75 16.33
N PHE A 139 2.32 -8.91 16.34
CA PHE A 139 1.50 -9.40 17.44
C PHE A 139 2.40 -9.85 18.60
N ASN A 140 1.80 -10.29 19.72
CA ASN A 140 2.52 -10.69 20.92
C ASN A 140 3.70 -11.65 20.62
N PRO A 141 4.97 -11.18 20.70
CA PRO A 141 6.14 -11.99 20.37
C PRO A 141 6.59 -12.91 21.51
N PHE A 142 5.90 -12.89 22.64
CA PHE A 142 6.17 -13.78 23.78
C PHE A 142 5.33 -15.06 23.73
N GLY A 143 4.40 -15.15 22.78
CA GLY A 143 3.66 -16.37 22.47
C GLY A 143 4.38 -17.29 21.49
N GLY A 144 3.69 -18.36 21.04
CA GLY A 144 4.25 -19.37 20.13
C GLY A 144 4.64 -18.85 18.74
N GLU A 145 4.11 -17.69 18.32
CA GLU A 145 4.44 -17.03 17.06
C GLU A 145 5.76 -16.26 17.10
N GLY A 146 6.25 -15.94 18.31
CA GLY A 146 7.38 -15.02 18.51
C GLY A 146 8.61 -15.31 17.67
N PRO A 147 9.14 -16.55 17.65
CA PRO A 147 10.32 -16.89 16.82
C PRO A 147 10.11 -16.66 15.32
N THR A 148 8.92 -16.96 14.79
CA THR A 148 8.55 -16.69 13.39
C THR A 148 8.47 -15.18 13.13
N ARG A 149 7.85 -14.42 14.02
CA ARG A 149 7.76 -12.95 13.94
C ARG A 149 9.13 -12.27 14.02
N ASP A 150 10.04 -12.78 14.84
CA ASP A 150 11.42 -12.28 14.93
C ASP A 150 12.18 -12.47 13.61
N ALA A 151 12.06 -13.64 12.99
CA ALA A 151 12.67 -13.93 11.71
C ALA A 151 12.07 -13.06 10.58
N MET A 152 10.76 -12.80 10.59
CA MET A 152 10.10 -11.94 9.61
C MET A 152 10.64 -10.51 9.64
N ALA A 153 10.95 -9.94 10.80
CA ALA A 153 11.53 -8.61 10.89
C ALA A 153 12.90 -8.53 10.17
N ALA A 154 13.72 -9.56 10.27
CA ALA A 154 15.00 -9.63 9.56
C ALA A 154 14.82 -9.76 8.04
N LYS A 155 13.86 -10.60 7.59
CA LYS A 155 13.55 -10.80 6.17
C LYS A 155 12.99 -9.53 5.52
N VAL A 156 12.11 -8.83 6.21
CA VAL A 156 11.54 -7.54 5.77
C VAL A 156 12.63 -6.49 5.64
N ARG A 157 13.54 -6.38 6.63
CA ARG A 157 14.68 -5.47 6.52
C ARG A 157 15.51 -5.76 5.28
N GLN A 158 15.88 -7.02 5.04
CA GLN A 158 16.68 -7.41 3.87
C GLN A 158 15.98 -7.02 2.56
N ALA A 159 14.70 -7.32 2.42
CA ALA A 159 13.93 -6.97 1.21
C ALA A 159 13.78 -5.45 1.05
N ALA A 160 13.53 -4.72 2.15
CA ALA A 160 13.43 -3.27 2.15
C ALA A 160 14.74 -2.62 1.67
N GLU A 161 15.89 -3.10 2.15
CA GLU A 161 17.22 -2.65 1.72
C GLU A 161 17.48 -2.97 0.24
N GLN A 162 17.06 -4.15 -0.24
CA GLN A 162 17.24 -4.56 -1.63
C GLN A 162 16.40 -3.73 -2.61
N TYR A 163 15.15 -3.42 -2.27
CA TYR A 163 14.21 -2.75 -3.18
C TYR A 163 13.99 -1.27 -2.86
N GLY A 164 14.75 -0.69 -1.92
CA GLY A 164 14.68 0.72 -1.59
C GLY A 164 13.30 1.13 -1.05
N ARG A 165 12.62 0.26 -0.31
CA ARG A 165 11.34 0.57 0.34
C ARG A 165 11.53 0.77 1.81
N LYS A 166 10.73 1.65 2.41
CA LYS A 166 10.78 1.87 3.85
C LYS A 166 9.96 0.83 4.60
N PHE A 167 10.30 0.58 5.87
CA PHE A 167 9.50 -0.26 6.77
C PHE A 167 9.57 0.27 8.20
N TYR A 168 8.57 -0.05 8.97
CA TYR A 168 8.55 0.17 10.42
C TYR A 168 7.80 -0.95 11.14
N ILE A 169 7.96 -1.04 12.46
CA ILE A 169 7.26 -2.02 13.30
C ILE A 169 5.92 -1.45 13.73
N MET A 170 4.85 -2.21 13.48
CA MET A 170 3.49 -1.92 13.90
C MET A 170 3.06 -2.98 14.93
N TYR A 171 3.07 -2.62 16.19
CA TYR A 171 2.59 -3.48 17.26
C TYR A 171 1.07 -3.57 17.24
N ASP A 172 0.55 -4.79 17.31
CA ASP A 172 -0.87 -5.08 17.54
C ASP A 172 -1.06 -5.57 18.97
N ALA A 173 -1.83 -4.82 19.75
CA ALA A 173 -2.06 -5.11 21.17
C ALA A 173 -3.17 -6.14 21.41
N THR A 174 -3.83 -6.67 20.38
CA THR A 174 -4.95 -7.61 20.52
C THR A 174 -4.55 -8.84 21.35
N ASP A 175 -5.37 -9.20 22.34
CA ASP A 175 -5.17 -10.33 23.25
C ASP A 175 -3.83 -10.32 24.03
N TRP A 176 -3.10 -9.21 24.02
CA TRP A 176 -1.80 -9.10 24.67
C TRP A 176 -1.90 -8.56 26.10
N GLN A 177 -2.19 -9.42 27.05
CA GLN A 177 -2.48 -9.05 28.45
C GLN A 177 -1.37 -8.21 29.12
N ASN A 178 -0.11 -8.57 28.91
CA ASN A 178 1.05 -7.90 29.51
C ASN A 178 1.68 -6.84 28.58
N MET A 179 0.92 -6.32 27.61
CA MET A 179 1.46 -5.49 26.52
C MET A 179 2.27 -4.29 27.00
N GLN A 180 1.92 -3.68 28.14
CA GLN A 180 2.60 -2.51 28.69
C GLN A 180 4.09 -2.77 28.97
N SER A 181 4.43 -3.86 29.63
CA SER A 181 5.82 -4.21 29.93
C SER A 181 6.51 -4.93 28.79
N GLU A 182 5.81 -5.87 28.15
CA GLU A 182 6.36 -6.76 27.13
C GLU A 182 6.64 -6.03 25.81
N MET A 183 5.77 -5.07 25.39
CA MET A 183 6.02 -4.24 24.23
C MET A 183 7.27 -3.37 24.39
N LYS A 184 7.45 -2.77 25.58
CA LYS A 184 8.65 -2.01 25.94
C LYS A 184 9.91 -2.89 25.93
N GLN A 185 9.79 -4.11 26.47
CA GLN A 185 10.88 -5.08 26.51
C GLN A 185 11.25 -5.55 25.09
N ASP A 186 10.27 -5.88 24.26
CA ASP A 186 10.49 -6.31 22.88
C ASP A 186 11.17 -5.22 22.05
N TRP A 187 10.70 -3.98 22.16
CA TRP A 187 11.34 -2.85 21.51
C TRP A 187 12.79 -2.71 21.94
N THR A 188 13.06 -2.68 23.24
CA THR A 188 14.39 -2.44 23.80
C THR A 188 15.37 -3.54 23.39
N ASN A 189 14.94 -4.80 23.49
CA ASN A 189 15.82 -5.96 23.35
C ASN A 189 15.95 -6.46 21.90
N LYS A 190 14.96 -6.16 21.03
CA LYS A 190 14.90 -6.73 19.68
C LYS A 190 14.68 -5.66 18.60
N MET A 191 13.54 -4.96 18.60
CA MET A 191 13.09 -4.19 17.45
C MET A 191 13.85 -2.87 17.27
N ARG A 192 14.29 -2.23 18.35
CA ARG A 192 15.09 -1.00 18.26
C ARG A 192 16.34 -1.14 17.40
N ALA A 193 16.96 -2.32 17.37
CA ALA A 193 18.16 -2.55 16.57
C ALA A 193 17.91 -2.36 15.06
N TYR A 194 16.68 -2.55 14.57
CA TYR A 194 16.32 -2.36 13.17
C TYR A 194 16.34 -0.91 12.73
N THR A 195 16.24 0.05 13.68
CA THR A 195 16.29 1.50 13.37
C THR A 195 17.64 1.96 12.81
N ALA A 196 18.68 1.12 12.91
CA ALA A 196 19.99 1.36 12.30
C ALA A 196 19.96 1.15 10.77
N SER A 197 18.97 0.42 10.23
CA SER A 197 18.82 0.29 8.77
C SER A 197 18.49 1.62 8.13
N PRO A 198 19.11 1.98 6.98
CA PRO A 198 18.74 3.17 6.22
C PRO A 198 17.31 3.11 5.68
N MET A 199 16.74 1.90 5.60
CA MET A 199 15.36 1.68 5.14
C MET A 199 14.35 1.64 6.29
N TYR A 200 14.76 1.71 7.55
CA TYR A 200 13.80 1.91 8.65
C TYR A 200 13.18 3.30 8.52
N ALA A 201 11.84 3.36 8.52
CA ALA A 201 11.10 4.60 8.30
C ALA A 201 11.38 5.63 9.39
N LYS A 202 11.60 6.89 8.98
CA LYS A 202 11.79 8.04 9.87
C LYS A 202 10.84 9.17 9.47
N GLN A 203 10.23 9.77 10.48
CA GLN A 203 9.43 10.98 10.32
C GLN A 203 9.98 12.04 11.27
N ASN A 204 10.22 13.25 10.79
CA ASN A 204 10.85 14.34 11.57
C ASN A 204 12.20 13.90 12.21
N GLY A 205 12.96 13.04 11.50
CA GLY A 205 14.23 12.48 11.99
C GLY A 205 14.09 11.38 13.05
N LYS A 206 12.88 11.07 13.50
CA LYS A 206 12.60 10.06 14.53
C LYS A 206 12.20 8.72 13.90
N PRO A 207 12.65 7.55 14.42
CA PRO A 207 12.19 6.26 13.95
C PRO A 207 10.69 6.10 14.20
N VAL A 208 9.97 5.57 13.21
CA VAL A 208 8.52 5.38 13.27
C VAL A 208 8.17 4.09 13.99
N VAL A 209 7.20 4.15 14.91
CA VAL A 209 6.55 2.98 15.51
C VAL A 209 5.04 3.19 15.44
N CYS A 210 4.29 2.17 15.09
CA CYS A 210 2.83 2.19 15.20
C CYS A 210 2.37 1.28 16.34
N ILE A 211 1.35 1.71 17.05
CA ILE A 211 0.65 0.90 18.06
C ILE A 211 -0.82 0.85 17.67
N TRP A 212 -1.31 -0.36 17.37
CA TRP A 212 -2.69 -0.61 17.01
C TRP A 212 -3.43 -1.33 18.15
N GLY A 213 -4.70 -0.97 18.35
CA GLY A 213 -5.56 -1.68 19.28
C GLY A 213 -5.96 -0.88 20.53
N PHE A 214 -5.48 0.35 20.72
CA PHE A 214 -5.84 1.17 21.88
C PHE A 214 -7.22 1.82 21.73
N GLY A 215 -8.06 1.66 22.74
CA GLY A 215 -9.36 2.30 22.84
C GLY A 215 -10.47 1.66 22.00
N PHE A 216 -10.24 0.51 21.37
CA PHE A 216 -11.31 -0.24 20.69
C PHE A 216 -12.32 -0.79 21.71
N ASN A 217 -13.60 -0.69 21.37
CA ASN A 217 -14.69 -1.22 22.18
C ASN A 217 -14.90 -2.73 21.94
N GLU A 218 -13.79 -3.49 22.10
CA GLU A 218 -13.73 -4.94 21.95
C GLU A 218 -13.15 -5.57 23.22
N PRO A 219 -13.61 -6.76 23.65
CA PRO A 219 -13.15 -7.39 24.91
C PRO A 219 -11.64 -7.68 24.90
N ASN A 220 -11.09 -8.10 23.78
CA ASN A 220 -9.67 -8.46 23.61
C ASN A 220 -8.73 -7.24 23.45
N LYS A 221 -9.27 -6.02 23.55
CA LYS A 221 -8.54 -4.73 23.52
C LYS A 221 -8.91 -3.82 24.69
N ALA A 222 -9.33 -4.40 25.80
CA ALA A 222 -9.85 -3.68 26.98
C ALA A 222 -8.72 -3.19 27.91
N PHE A 223 -7.78 -2.39 27.39
CA PHE A 223 -6.70 -1.82 28.18
C PHE A 223 -7.13 -0.49 28.83
N PRO A 224 -6.77 -0.18 30.09
CA PRO A 224 -7.03 1.12 30.69
C PRO A 224 -6.34 2.26 29.91
N ALA A 225 -7.02 3.42 29.78
CA ALA A 225 -6.47 4.57 29.07
C ALA A 225 -5.13 5.03 29.64
N SER A 226 -4.96 4.99 30.96
CA SER A 226 -3.69 5.33 31.63
C SER A 226 -2.53 4.41 31.23
N VAL A 227 -2.79 3.11 31.04
CA VAL A 227 -1.79 2.14 30.58
C VAL A 227 -1.43 2.41 29.11
N CYS A 228 -2.42 2.70 28.26
CA CYS A 228 -2.19 3.06 26.87
C CYS A 228 -1.37 4.34 26.75
N LEU A 229 -1.72 5.38 27.52
CA LEU A 229 -1.01 6.67 27.54
C LEU A 229 0.45 6.50 28.01
N ASP A 230 0.70 5.66 29.04
CA ASP A 230 2.06 5.34 29.48
C ASP A 230 2.89 4.71 28.36
N VAL A 231 2.34 3.78 27.60
CA VAL A 231 3.04 3.15 26.47
C VAL A 231 3.38 4.17 25.38
N VAL A 232 2.42 5.01 24.98
CA VAL A 232 2.64 6.07 23.97
C VAL A 232 3.76 7.02 24.43
N ASN A 233 3.66 7.53 25.64
CA ASN A 233 4.65 8.47 26.21
C ASN A 233 6.03 7.82 26.35
N TRP A 234 6.08 6.53 26.69
CA TRP A 234 7.33 5.81 26.78
C TRP A 234 8.03 5.73 25.41
N PHE A 235 7.32 5.38 24.32
CA PHE A 235 7.90 5.36 22.97
C PHE A 235 8.36 6.76 22.54
N LYS A 236 7.58 7.81 22.82
CA LYS A 236 8.00 9.20 22.58
C LYS A 236 9.27 9.54 23.38
N GLY A 237 9.38 9.07 24.60
CA GLY A 237 10.58 9.19 25.44
C GLY A 237 11.80 8.42 24.89
N GLN A 238 11.58 7.36 24.10
CA GLN A 238 12.63 6.67 23.35
C GLN A 238 13.03 7.42 22.05
N GLY A 239 12.46 8.58 21.76
CA GLY A 239 12.72 9.38 20.58
C GLY A 239 11.98 8.90 19.32
N CYS A 240 10.94 8.10 19.47
CA CYS A 240 10.14 7.62 18.34
C CYS A 240 9.11 8.66 17.89
N TYR A 241 8.74 8.61 16.60
CA TYR A 241 7.51 9.15 16.05
C TYR A 241 6.45 8.05 16.15
N VAL A 242 5.38 8.30 16.90
CA VAL A 242 4.42 7.26 17.29
C VAL A 242 3.10 7.43 16.56
N ILE A 243 2.73 6.42 15.76
CA ILE A 243 1.44 6.35 15.06
C ILE A 243 0.46 5.56 15.91
N GLY A 244 -0.75 6.07 16.06
CA GLY A 244 -1.86 5.36 16.71
C GLY A 244 -2.81 4.73 15.67
N GLY A 245 -2.85 3.39 15.62
CA GLY A 245 -3.93 2.65 14.96
C GLY A 245 -5.13 2.61 15.90
N VAL A 246 -6.12 3.45 15.65
CA VAL A 246 -7.23 3.75 16.57
C VAL A 246 -8.58 3.34 15.98
N PRO A 247 -9.66 3.27 16.80
CA PRO A 247 -11.01 3.01 16.28
C PRO A 247 -11.46 4.07 15.27
N THR A 248 -12.42 3.74 14.42
CA THR A 248 -13.01 4.68 13.44
C THR A 248 -13.58 5.93 14.11
N HIS A 249 -14.32 5.74 15.21
CA HIS A 249 -14.99 6.83 15.94
C HIS A 249 -14.19 7.35 17.13
N TRP A 250 -12.85 7.32 17.03
CA TRP A 250 -11.90 7.68 18.08
C TRP A 250 -12.18 9.06 18.71
N ARG A 251 -12.47 10.07 17.90
CA ARG A 251 -12.70 11.44 18.33
C ARG A 251 -13.95 11.58 19.21
N ARG A 252 -14.97 10.75 18.96
CA ARG A 252 -16.27 10.83 19.66
C ARG A 252 -16.39 9.83 20.81
N GLY A 253 -15.56 8.79 20.88
CA GLY A 253 -15.63 7.75 21.89
C GLY A 253 -16.96 6.98 21.90
N VAL A 254 -17.47 6.66 20.71
CA VAL A 254 -18.76 5.94 20.50
C VAL A 254 -18.56 4.74 19.58
N GLU A 255 -19.54 3.86 19.48
CA GLU A 255 -19.59 2.70 18.59
C GLU A 255 -18.37 1.77 18.80
N ASP A 256 -17.42 1.75 17.86
CA ASP A 256 -16.20 0.94 17.96
C ASP A 256 -15.12 1.56 18.87
N SER A 257 -15.35 2.76 19.40
CA SER A 257 -14.40 3.48 20.27
C SER A 257 -14.93 3.56 21.70
N ARG A 258 -14.07 3.26 22.66
CA ARG A 258 -14.34 3.52 24.09
C ARG A 258 -14.28 5.00 24.40
N SER A 259 -15.14 5.46 25.30
CA SER A 259 -15.04 6.80 25.88
C SER A 259 -13.81 6.94 26.80
N GLY A 260 -13.32 8.17 26.99
CA GLY A 260 -12.22 8.47 27.90
C GLY A 260 -10.82 8.18 27.37
N TYR A 261 -10.64 7.99 26.05
CA TYR A 261 -9.33 7.75 25.43
C TYR A 261 -8.79 8.94 24.64
N LEU A 262 -9.48 10.08 24.65
CA LEU A 262 -9.08 11.22 23.81
C LEU A 262 -7.67 11.72 24.11
N ASP A 263 -7.27 11.75 25.40
CA ASP A 263 -5.90 12.12 25.79
C ASP A 263 -4.85 11.11 25.29
N VAL A 264 -5.21 9.83 25.15
CA VAL A 264 -4.34 8.80 24.57
C VAL A 264 -4.17 9.08 23.08
N TYR A 265 -5.26 9.39 22.38
CA TYR A 265 -5.24 9.66 20.95
C TYR A 265 -4.46 10.94 20.64
N HIS A 266 -4.68 12.01 21.40
CA HIS A 266 -3.94 13.26 21.23
C HIS A 266 -2.45 13.17 21.65
N ALA A 267 -2.04 12.10 22.31
CA ALA A 267 -0.64 11.86 22.63
C ALA A 267 0.16 11.29 21.45
N PHE A 268 -0.48 10.72 20.42
CA PHE A 268 0.20 10.24 19.23
C PHE A 268 0.73 11.39 18.36
N ASP A 269 1.75 11.13 17.57
CA ASP A 269 2.24 12.06 16.55
C ASP A 269 1.42 11.97 15.24
N MET A 270 0.79 10.82 14.98
CA MET A 270 -0.09 10.57 13.84
C MET A 270 -1.23 9.63 14.25
N ILE A 271 -2.43 9.90 13.73
CA ILE A 271 -3.62 9.06 13.93
C ILE A 271 -3.95 8.32 12.64
N SER A 272 -4.12 6.99 12.73
CA SER A 272 -4.51 6.11 11.63
C SER A 272 -5.78 5.32 12.01
N PRO A 273 -6.99 5.85 11.73
CA PRO A 273 -8.23 5.19 12.10
C PRO A 273 -8.48 3.92 11.29
N TRP A 274 -8.94 2.88 11.97
CA TRP A 274 -9.22 1.58 11.37
C TRP A 274 -10.66 1.54 10.83
N MET A 275 -10.78 1.65 9.50
CA MET A 275 -12.09 1.70 8.82
C MET A 275 -12.48 0.38 8.12
N VAL A 276 -11.68 -0.68 8.30
CA VAL A 276 -11.97 -2.01 7.73
C VAL A 276 -13.27 -2.55 8.28
N GLY A 277 -14.11 -3.11 7.39
CA GLY A 277 -15.42 -3.63 7.74
C GLY A 277 -16.53 -2.59 7.91
N ARG A 278 -16.20 -1.28 7.79
CA ARG A 278 -17.18 -0.18 7.98
C ARG A 278 -17.58 0.50 6.67
N ILE A 279 -16.77 0.38 5.64
CA ILE A 279 -17.02 0.93 4.31
C ILE A 279 -17.15 -0.24 3.34
N GLN A 280 -18.28 -0.36 2.66
CA GLN A 280 -18.58 -1.52 1.81
C GLN A 280 -18.84 -1.12 0.34
N ASP A 281 -19.09 0.15 0.08
CA ASP A 281 -19.39 0.69 -1.25
C ASP A 281 -19.00 2.18 -1.39
N VAL A 282 -19.22 2.72 -2.58
CA VAL A 282 -18.93 4.12 -2.90
C VAL A 282 -19.75 5.09 -2.03
N ALA A 283 -21.01 4.76 -1.75
CA ALA A 283 -21.87 5.61 -0.90
C ALA A 283 -21.38 5.63 0.54
N GLY A 284 -20.92 4.48 1.06
CA GLY A 284 -20.25 4.39 2.35
C GLY A 284 -18.97 5.22 2.40
N ALA A 285 -18.13 5.16 1.37
CA ALA A 285 -16.93 6.00 1.29
C ALA A 285 -17.26 7.49 1.33
N ASP A 286 -18.33 7.94 0.66
CA ASP A 286 -18.79 9.32 0.70
C ASP A 286 -19.40 9.71 2.06
N HIS A 287 -20.12 8.77 2.69
CA HIS A 287 -20.63 8.98 4.05
C HIS A 287 -19.49 9.25 5.03
N TYR A 288 -18.42 8.42 5.01
CA TYR A 288 -17.27 8.61 5.90
C TYR A 288 -16.49 9.88 5.58
N TYR A 289 -16.37 10.24 4.31
CA TYR A 289 -15.80 11.54 3.93
C TYR A 289 -16.56 12.71 4.59
N ASN A 290 -17.89 12.72 4.47
CA ASN A 290 -18.72 13.83 4.94
C ASN A 290 -18.87 13.89 6.47
N ASN A 291 -18.88 12.75 7.14
CA ASN A 291 -19.28 12.66 8.55
C ASN A 291 -18.15 12.26 9.51
N VAL A 292 -16.99 11.83 8.99
CA VAL A 292 -15.87 11.37 9.82
C VAL A 292 -14.56 12.04 9.40
N ASN A 293 -14.07 11.80 8.16
CA ASN A 293 -12.70 12.15 7.79
C ASN A 293 -12.42 13.66 7.83
N GLN A 294 -13.37 14.50 7.43
CA GLN A 294 -13.19 15.97 7.48
C GLN A 294 -13.07 16.47 8.92
N GLN A 295 -13.91 15.95 9.82
CA GLN A 295 -13.89 16.36 11.21
C GLN A 295 -12.66 15.80 11.95
N ASP A 296 -12.24 14.58 11.62
CA ASP A 296 -11.01 13.99 12.17
C ASP A 296 -9.78 14.80 11.73
N GLN A 297 -9.71 15.18 10.45
CA GLN A 297 -8.62 16.04 9.96
C GLN A 297 -8.60 17.41 10.66
N ALA A 298 -9.79 17.99 10.91
CA ALA A 298 -9.88 19.27 11.62
C ALA A 298 -9.41 19.16 13.07
N ASP A 299 -9.75 18.07 13.76
CA ASP A 299 -9.29 17.77 15.11
C ASP A 299 -7.77 17.56 15.12
N CYS A 300 -7.24 16.72 14.25
CA CYS A 300 -5.81 16.51 14.12
C CYS A 300 -5.03 17.80 13.86
N ASN A 301 -5.55 18.67 12.98
CA ASN A 301 -4.96 20.00 12.73
C ASN A 301 -4.93 20.88 13.98
N ALA A 302 -6.00 20.85 14.79
CA ALA A 302 -6.08 21.65 16.03
C ALA A 302 -5.05 21.21 17.07
N PHE A 303 -4.68 19.94 17.09
CA PHE A 303 -3.72 19.38 18.04
C PHE A 303 -2.30 19.20 17.46
N GLY A 304 -2.07 19.53 16.18
CA GLY A 304 -0.77 19.36 15.51
C GLY A 304 -0.38 17.88 15.33
N ILE A 305 -1.37 17.04 15.07
CA ILE A 305 -1.25 15.60 14.85
C ILE A 305 -1.41 15.34 13.35
N ASP A 306 -0.59 14.48 12.78
CA ASP A 306 -0.75 14.04 11.40
C ASP A 306 -1.90 13.01 11.27
N TYR A 307 -2.58 12.99 10.13
CA TYR A 307 -3.73 12.11 9.88
C TYR A 307 -3.48 11.17 8.72
N GLN A 308 -3.62 9.85 8.96
CA GLN A 308 -3.35 8.78 7.99
C GLN A 308 -4.48 7.74 8.01
N PRO A 309 -5.66 8.05 7.46
CA PRO A 309 -6.77 7.10 7.42
C PRO A 309 -6.51 5.91 6.49
N CYS A 310 -7.24 4.81 6.73
CA CYS A 310 -7.19 3.61 5.90
C CYS A 310 -7.84 3.82 4.53
N VAL A 311 -7.27 3.16 3.53
CA VAL A 311 -7.87 2.86 2.23
C VAL A 311 -7.96 1.33 2.11
N ILE A 312 -9.14 0.82 1.82
CA ILE A 312 -9.39 -0.62 1.68
C ILE A 312 -9.77 -0.98 0.24
N PRO A 313 -9.27 -2.09 -0.31
CA PRO A 313 -9.74 -2.58 -1.61
C PRO A 313 -11.17 -3.12 -1.52
N GLY A 314 -11.59 -3.58 -0.36
CA GLY A 314 -12.84 -4.27 -0.10
C GLY A 314 -12.66 -5.79 0.03
N ASP A 315 -13.57 -6.45 0.76
CA ASP A 315 -13.60 -7.90 0.86
C ASP A 315 -14.07 -8.51 -0.46
N LEU A 316 -13.20 -9.35 -1.04
CA LEU A 316 -13.45 -10.03 -2.31
C LEU A 316 -14.62 -11.01 -2.22
N GLN A 317 -14.73 -11.75 -1.11
CA GLN A 317 -15.79 -12.77 -0.95
C GLN A 317 -17.16 -12.15 -0.76
N SER A 318 -17.25 -10.94 -0.22
CA SER A 318 -18.50 -10.19 -0.05
C SER A 318 -18.88 -9.36 -1.27
N GLY A 319 -18.02 -9.28 -2.31
CA GLY A 319 -18.28 -8.52 -3.53
C GLY A 319 -18.19 -7.00 -3.32
N HIS A 320 -17.41 -6.53 -2.35
CA HIS A 320 -17.27 -5.10 -2.04
C HIS A 320 -16.37 -4.36 -3.01
N ARG A 321 -15.48 -5.09 -3.72
CA ARG A 321 -14.41 -4.47 -4.52
C ARG A 321 -14.90 -3.67 -5.71
N ARG A 322 -15.96 -4.13 -6.39
CA ARG A 322 -16.55 -3.47 -7.57
C ARG A 322 -15.49 -3.03 -8.58
N HIS A 323 -14.62 -3.97 -8.98
CA HIS A 323 -13.46 -3.73 -9.85
C HIS A 323 -12.71 -2.42 -9.53
N GLY A 324 -12.50 -2.13 -8.25
CA GLY A 324 -11.68 -1.02 -7.76
C GLY A 324 -12.44 0.29 -7.48
N ASP A 325 -13.73 0.41 -7.80
CA ASP A 325 -14.46 1.67 -7.61
C ASP A 325 -14.54 2.09 -6.14
N LEU A 326 -14.70 1.13 -5.21
CA LEU A 326 -14.66 1.39 -3.78
C LEU A 326 -13.30 1.98 -3.35
N MET A 327 -12.21 1.35 -3.76
CA MET A 327 -10.86 1.77 -3.38
C MET A 327 -10.52 3.14 -3.99
N TRP A 328 -10.85 3.36 -5.26
CA TRP A 328 -10.64 4.65 -5.93
C TRP A 328 -11.39 5.79 -5.26
N ARG A 329 -12.65 5.57 -4.88
CA ARG A 329 -13.45 6.59 -4.18
C ARG A 329 -12.83 7.02 -2.87
N GLN A 330 -12.22 6.11 -2.12
CA GLN A 330 -11.50 6.42 -0.89
C GLN A 330 -10.25 7.26 -1.18
N PHE A 331 -9.42 6.88 -2.18
CA PHE A 331 -8.28 7.71 -2.60
C PHE A 331 -8.70 9.14 -2.97
N TYR A 332 -9.75 9.27 -3.78
CA TYR A 332 -10.29 10.58 -4.16
C TYR A 332 -10.76 11.38 -2.96
N ASN A 333 -11.55 10.77 -2.09
CA ASN A 333 -12.11 11.43 -0.90
C ASN A 333 -11.01 11.91 0.06
N LEU A 334 -10.06 11.05 0.37
CA LEU A 334 -8.98 11.37 1.32
C LEU A 334 -7.98 12.38 0.75
N THR A 335 -7.70 12.34 -0.56
CA THR A 335 -6.87 13.35 -1.20
C THR A 335 -7.48 14.74 -1.07
N ARG A 336 -8.80 14.89 -1.28
CA ARG A 336 -9.47 16.20 -1.14
C ARG A 336 -9.71 16.64 0.31
N VAL A 337 -9.64 15.72 1.29
CA VAL A 337 -9.57 16.08 2.72
C VAL A 337 -8.24 16.76 3.04
N GLY A 338 -7.17 16.40 2.34
CA GLY A 338 -5.82 16.91 2.58
C GLY A 338 -5.10 16.14 3.69
N VAL A 339 -5.31 14.81 3.77
CA VAL A 339 -4.67 13.93 4.76
C VAL A 339 -3.15 13.92 4.60
N GLN A 340 -2.41 13.65 5.67
CA GLN A 340 -0.95 13.67 5.66
C GLN A 340 -0.35 12.34 5.15
N GLY A 341 -1.08 11.24 5.20
CA GLY A 341 -0.67 9.94 4.67
C GLY A 341 -1.89 9.07 4.38
N MET A 342 -1.68 7.95 3.71
CA MET A 342 -2.72 6.94 3.52
C MET A 342 -2.18 5.57 3.90
N TYR A 343 -2.99 4.78 4.60
CA TYR A 343 -2.67 3.42 5.00
C TYR A 343 -3.52 2.42 4.22
N ILE A 344 -2.90 1.56 3.42
CA ILE A 344 -3.61 0.51 2.69
C ILE A 344 -3.79 -0.72 3.59
N SER A 345 -5.00 -1.10 3.81
CA SER A 345 -5.36 -2.30 4.59
C SER A 345 -5.94 -3.37 3.68
N MET A 346 -5.13 -4.39 3.30
CA MET A 346 -3.74 -4.68 3.64
C MET A 346 -2.96 -5.01 2.36
N PHE A 347 -1.62 -5.18 2.45
CA PHE A 347 -0.86 -5.67 1.32
C PHE A 347 -1.13 -7.14 1.03
N ASP A 348 -1.04 -8.02 2.05
CA ASP A 348 -0.97 -9.49 1.92
C ASP A 348 -2.01 -10.28 2.72
N GLU A 349 -3.16 -9.69 3.08
CA GLU A 349 -4.16 -10.33 3.97
C GLU A 349 -5.16 -11.22 3.20
N TYR A 350 -4.68 -12.31 2.63
CA TYR A 350 -5.47 -13.25 1.82
C TYR A 350 -6.53 -14.02 2.60
N ASN A 351 -6.37 -14.19 3.91
CA ASN A 351 -7.36 -14.85 4.75
C ASN A 351 -8.64 -14.02 4.93
N GLU A 352 -8.56 -12.70 4.84
CA GLU A 352 -9.72 -11.81 4.89
C GLU A 352 -10.18 -11.32 3.52
N GLY A 353 -9.43 -11.61 2.47
CA GLY A 353 -9.78 -11.23 1.10
C GLY A 353 -9.69 -9.74 0.81
N ASN A 354 -8.95 -8.97 1.61
CA ASN A 354 -8.78 -7.51 1.48
C ASN A 354 -7.37 -7.08 1.04
N GLN A 355 -6.53 -8.00 0.57
CA GLN A 355 -5.18 -7.73 0.08
C GLN A 355 -5.18 -6.96 -1.25
N ILE A 356 -4.10 -6.20 -1.50
CA ILE A 356 -3.79 -5.59 -2.80
C ILE A 356 -2.77 -6.39 -3.61
N ALA A 357 -2.02 -7.30 -2.98
CA ALA A 357 -1.06 -8.18 -3.64
C ALA A 357 -1.73 -9.05 -4.71
N LYS A 358 -0.93 -9.58 -5.65
CA LYS A 358 -1.45 -10.30 -6.81
C LYS A 358 -2.38 -11.46 -6.44
N THR A 359 -3.57 -11.43 -7.02
CA THR A 359 -4.69 -12.33 -6.69
C THR A 359 -5.17 -13.03 -7.97
N ALA A 360 -5.74 -14.22 -7.84
CA ALA A 360 -6.32 -14.96 -8.96
C ALA A 360 -7.28 -14.11 -9.78
N GLU A 361 -7.06 -14.06 -11.09
CA GLU A 361 -7.78 -13.20 -12.02
C GLU A 361 -9.21 -13.69 -12.29
N SER A 362 -9.37 -15.04 -12.37
CA SER A 362 -10.63 -15.70 -12.75
C SER A 362 -10.71 -17.11 -12.17
N ALA A 363 -11.84 -17.77 -12.40
CA ALA A 363 -12.07 -19.15 -12.04
C ALA A 363 -11.00 -20.14 -12.58
N ALA A 364 -10.27 -19.78 -13.64
CA ALA A 364 -9.15 -20.58 -14.14
C ALA A 364 -7.97 -20.66 -13.16
N PHE A 365 -7.84 -19.70 -12.27
CA PHE A 365 -6.69 -19.57 -11.36
C PHE A 365 -7.06 -19.80 -9.87
N VAL A 366 -8.26 -20.28 -9.58
CA VAL A 366 -8.67 -20.76 -8.25
C VAL A 366 -8.90 -22.26 -8.28
N PRO A 367 -8.81 -22.97 -7.13
CA PRO A 367 -9.07 -24.41 -7.09
C PRO A 367 -10.50 -24.73 -7.54
N SER A 368 -10.62 -25.71 -8.44
CA SER A 368 -11.90 -26.14 -8.98
C SER A 368 -12.87 -26.57 -7.86
N GLY A 369 -14.09 -26.06 -7.90
CA GLY A 369 -15.14 -26.38 -6.92
C GLY A 369 -14.90 -25.83 -5.50
N SER A 370 -13.93 -24.94 -5.30
CA SER A 370 -13.64 -24.36 -3.97
C SER A 370 -14.67 -23.33 -3.50
N GLY A 371 -15.38 -22.70 -4.42
CA GLY A 371 -16.25 -21.55 -4.11
C GLY A 371 -15.52 -20.25 -3.81
N ILE A 372 -14.18 -20.24 -3.88
CA ILE A 372 -13.36 -19.01 -3.71
C ILE A 372 -13.58 -18.13 -4.93
N ARG A 373 -13.91 -16.86 -4.72
CA ARG A 373 -14.06 -15.86 -5.78
C ARG A 373 -12.71 -15.38 -6.27
N ALA A 374 -12.62 -15.07 -7.56
CA ALA A 374 -11.49 -14.41 -8.18
C ALA A 374 -11.79 -12.92 -8.41
N LEU A 375 -10.83 -12.18 -9.00
CA LEU A 375 -10.99 -10.74 -9.21
C LEU A 375 -12.09 -10.36 -10.19
N ASP A 376 -12.52 -11.30 -11.04
CA ASP A 376 -13.62 -11.13 -12.00
C ASP A 376 -15.01 -11.40 -11.38
N GLU A 377 -15.16 -11.35 -10.07
CA GLU A 377 -16.37 -11.72 -9.32
C GLU A 377 -17.64 -10.99 -9.73
N ASP A 378 -17.52 -9.77 -10.23
CA ASP A 378 -18.63 -8.93 -10.68
C ASP A 378 -18.84 -8.98 -12.22
N GLY A 379 -18.16 -9.90 -12.91
CA GLY A 379 -18.18 -10.05 -14.35
C GLY A 379 -17.20 -9.15 -15.11
N THR A 380 -16.43 -8.32 -14.38
CA THR A 380 -15.38 -7.46 -14.97
C THR A 380 -14.04 -8.19 -14.92
N ALA A 381 -13.44 -8.48 -16.07
CA ALA A 381 -12.10 -9.06 -16.13
C ALA A 381 -11.08 -8.11 -15.46
N CYS A 382 -10.29 -8.63 -14.53
CA CYS A 382 -9.23 -7.89 -13.83
C CYS A 382 -7.92 -8.67 -13.91
N SER A 383 -6.80 -8.01 -14.26
CA SER A 383 -5.48 -8.65 -14.16
C SER A 383 -5.06 -8.86 -12.70
N SER A 384 -4.21 -9.84 -12.43
CA SER A 384 -3.80 -10.21 -11.07
C SER A 384 -3.17 -9.04 -10.30
N ASP A 385 -2.49 -8.13 -10.98
CA ASP A 385 -1.81 -6.94 -10.46
C ASP A 385 -2.71 -5.71 -10.36
N TYR A 386 -3.99 -5.83 -10.65
CA TYR A 386 -4.89 -4.68 -10.79
C TYR A 386 -4.90 -3.76 -9.58
N TYR A 387 -4.99 -4.32 -8.36
CA TYR A 387 -5.04 -3.52 -7.13
C TYR A 387 -3.70 -2.87 -6.77
N LEU A 388 -2.58 -3.44 -7.20
CA LEU A 388 -1.27 -2.80 -7.12
C LEU A 388 -1.20 -1.59 -8.05
N ARG A 389 -1.65 -1.71 -9.30
CA ARG A 389 -1.71 -0.59 -10.27
C ARG A 389 -2.67 0.51 -9.80
N LEU A 390 -3.82 0.13 -9.27
CA LEU A 390 -4.78 1.07 -8.69
C LEU A 390 -4.19 1.83 -7.50
N THR A 391 -3.43 1.14 -6.65
CA THR A 391 -2.69 1.76 -5.53
C THR A 391 -1.65 2.75 -6.04
N ASN A 392 -0.93 2.41 -7.11
CA ASN A 392 0.04 3.33 -7.73
C ASN A 392 -0.64 4.61 -8.23
N ASP A 393 -1.73 4.50 -8.98
CA ASP A 393 -2.44 5.68 -9.49
C ASP A 393 -3.10 6.50 -8.36
N GLY A 394 -3.67 5.83 -7.34
CA GLY A 394 -4.18 6.50 -6.14
C GLY A 394 -3.08 7.27 -5.39
N GLY A 395 -1.91 6.65 -5.25
CA GLY A 395 -0.72 7.28 -4.66
C GLY A 395 -0.20 8.46 -5.47
N ARG A 396 -0.22 8.37 -6.81
CA ARG A 396 0.14 9.48 -7.70
C ARG A 396 -0.85 10.65 -7.58
N MET A 397 -2.15 10.36 -7.48
CA MET A 397 -3.17 11.39 -7.25
C MET A 397 -2.96 12.07 -5.90
N PHE A 398 -2.74 11.30 -4.84
CA PHE A 398 -2.43 11.81 -3.50
C PHE A 398 -1.19 12.71 -3.48
N LYS A 399 -0.14 12.35 -4.23
CA LYS A 399 1.11 13.11 -4.34
C LYS A 399 1.03 14.28 -5.34
N GLY A 400 -0.13 14.55 -5.95
CA GLY A 400 -0.31 15.61 -6.94
C GLY A 400 0.39 15.37 -8.28
N GLN A 401 0.77 14.14 -8.57
CA GLN A 401 1.43 13.73 -9.82
C GLN A 401 0.46 13.49 -10.98
N ILE A 402 -0.80 13.26 -10.66
CA ILE A 402 -1.92 13.24 -11.61
C ILE A 402 -3.07 14.08 -11.07
N PRO A 403 -3.98 14.58 -11.92
CA PRO A 403 -5.10 15.40 -11.49
C PRO A 403 -6.01 14.69 -10.49
N LEU A 404 -6.56 15.46 -9.54
CA LEU A 404 -7.63 15.00 -8.64
C LEU A 404 -8.88 14.68 -9.45
N THR A 405 -9.33 13.45 -9.44
CA THR A 405 -10.49 12.99 -10.22
C THR A 405 -11.28 11.91 -9.51
N PRO A 406 -12.64 11.98 -9.49
CA PRO A 406 -13.47 10.90 -9.02
C PRO A 406 -13.50 9.70 -9.98
N ASN A 407 -13.08 9.89 -11.23
CA ASN A 407 -13.07 8.88 -12.26
C ASN A 407 -11.77 8.07 -12.18
N ARG A 408 -11.88 6.78 -11.96
CA ARG A 408 -10.76 5.84 -11.87
C ARG A 408 -10.01 5.76 -13.21
N PRO A 409 -8.71 6.15 -13.29
CA PRO A 409 -7.95 6.09 -14.54
C PRO A 409 -7.42 4.69 -14.86
N THR A 410 -7.28 3.84 -13.83
CA THR A 410 -6.67 2.51 -13.93
C THR A 410 -7.62 1.54 -14.62
N PRO A 411 -7.30 1.00 -15.82
CA PRO A 411 -8.14 -0.03 -16.44
C PRO A 411 -8.02 -1.35 -15.65
N PRO A 412 -9.13 -2.09 -15.44
CA PRO A 412 -9.12 -3.37 -14.72
C PRO A 412 -8.18 -4.41 -15.35
N VAL A 413 -8.15 -4.46 -16.65
CA VAL A 413 -7.15 -5.21 -17.41
C VAL A 413 -6.21 -4.20 -18.03
N VAL A 414 -4.91 -4.35 -17.81
CA VAL A 414 -4.00 -3.81 -18.82
C VAL A 414 -4.33 -4.64 -20.04
N SER A 415 -4.85 -3.99 -21.05
CA SER A 415 -4.94 -4.63 -22.35
C SER A 415 -3.52 -4.99 -22.78
N ALA A 416 -3.05 -6.20 -22.42
CA ALA A 416 -2.45 -7.01 -23.45
C ALA A 416 -3.60 -7.11 -24.46
N GLY A 417 -3.63 -6.25 -25.44
CA GLY A 417 -4.64 -6.29 -26.47
C GLY A 417 -4.78 -7.75 -26.83
N THR A 418 -5.99 -8.24 -26.97
CA THR A 418 -6.29 -9.59 -27.39
C THR A 418 -5.31 -9.96 -28.51
N GLY A 419 -4.17 -10.61 -28.14
CA GLY A 419 -3.15 -11.08 -29.07
C GLY A 419 -2.10 -10.06 -29.54
N GLY A 420 -1.38 -9.30 -28.68
CA GLY A 420 -0.31 -8.42 -29.17
C GLY A 420 0.82 -8.14 -28.17
N VAL A 421 1.97 -7.75 -28.71
CA VAL A 421 3.14 -7.27 -27.95
C VAL A 421 2.92 -5.80 -27.56
N VAL A 422 3.19 -5.43 -26.30
CA VAL A 422 3.04 -4.07 -25.81
C VAL A 422 4.38 -3.58 -25.26
N PHE A 423 4.89 -2.46 -25.79
CA PHE A 423 6.06 -1.76 -25.30
C PHE A 423 5.67 -0.63 -24.33
N PHE A 424 6.50 -0.36 -23.32
CA PHE A 424 6.27 0.64 -22.28
C PHE A 424 7.45 1.59 -22.16
N GLU A 425 7.15 2.85 -21.86
CA GLU A 425 8.11 3.95 -21.71
C GLU A 425 9.16 3.71 -20.61
N HIS A 426 8.71 3.17 -19.50
CA HIS A 426 9.58 2.97 -18.33
C HIS A 426 9.77 1.48 -18.04
N VAL A 427 10.80 1.18 -17.22
CA VAL A 427 11.01 -0.15 -16.66
C VAL A 427 9.76 -0.63 -15.90
N ASP A 428 9.65 -1.94 -15.71
CA ASP A 428 8.57 -2.58 -14.96
C ASP A 428 7.15 -2.30 -15.50
N TYR A 429 7.06 -2.09 -16.82
CA TYR A 429 5.79 -1.82 -17.54
C TYR A 429 5.09 -0.53 -17.09
N LEU A 430 5.87 0.46 -16.68
CA LEU A 430 5.39 1.77 -16.21
C LEU A 430 5.45 2.82 -17.34
N GLY A 431 4.86 4.00 -17.08
CA GLY A 431 4.81 5.11 -18.03
C GLY A 431 3.73 4.92 -19.10
N ALA A 432 3.89 5.61 -20.24
CA ALA A 432 2.98 5.43 -21.37
C ALA A 432 3.18 4.06 -22.02
N ALA A 433 2.12 3.48 -22.56
CA ALA A 433 2.14 2.21 -23.30
C ALA A 433 1.77 2.43 -24.75
N GLY A 434 2.47 1.75 -25.65
CA GLY A 434 2.07 1.64 -27.05
C GLY A 434 0.81 0.79 -27.21
N ALA A 435 0.19 0.85 -28.38
CA ALA A 435 -0.88 -0.07 -28.74
C ALA A 435 -0.35 -1.51 -28.84
N ALA A 436 -1.22 -2.50 -28.63
CA ALA A 436 -0.88 -3.90 -28.79
C ALA A 436 -0.56 -4.24 -30.25
N LEU A 437 0.63 -4.76 -30.51
CA LEU A 437 1.13 -5.10 -31.84
C LEU A 437 0.86 -6.59 -32.14
N ALA A 438 0.19 -6.87 -33.23
CA ALA A 438 0.00 -8.24 -33.75
C ALA A 438 1.32 -8.84 -34.25
N LYS A 439 1.32 -10.13 -34.60
CA LYS A 439 2.44 -10.73 -35.35
C LYS A 439 2.66 -9.98 -36.66
N GLY A 440 3.91 -9.61 -36.93
CA GLY A 440 4.27 -8.80 -38.09
C GLY A 440 5.62 -8.11 -37.98
N ASN A 441 5.94 -7.27 -38.95
CA ASN A 441 7.13 -6.47 -39.05
C ASN A 441 6.77 -4.99 -38.86
N TYR A 442 7.44 -4.33 -37.92
CA TYR A 442 7.15 -2.94 -37.54
C TYR A 442 8.40 -2.09 -37.73
N THR A 443 8.39 -1.22 -38.74
CA THR A 443 9.38 -0.17 -38.93
C THR A 443 9.18 0.94 -37.89
N ARG A 444 10.12 1.91 -37.82
CA ARG A 444 9.98 3.10 -36.96
C ARG A 444 8.62 3.77 -37.13
N ALA A 445 8.22 4.03 -38.38
CA ALA A 445 6.96 4.70 -38.67
C ALA A 445 5.74 3.88 -38.17
N ALA A 446 5.78 2.54 -38.32
CA ALA A 446 4.72 1.66 -37.83
C ALA A 446 4.65 1.62 -36.30
N LEU A 447 5.79 1.61 -35.62
CA LEU A 447 5.85 1.70 -34.16
C LEU A 447 5.32 3.03 -33.64
N GLN A 448 5.71 4.15 -34.26
CA GLN A 448 5.22 5.49 -33.91
C GLN A 448 3.70 5.62 -34.11
N ALA A 449 3.17 5.07 -35.20
CA ALA A 449 1.72 5.02 -35.44
C ALA A 449 0.97 4.21 -34.36
N ALA A 450 1.65 3.25 -33.72
CA ALA A 450 1.15 2.47 -32.60
C ALA A 450 1.45 3.10 -31.23
N GLY A 451 1.96 4.33 -31.17
CA GLY A 451 2.27 5.04 -29.94
C GLY A 451 3.61 4.66 -29.29
N VAL A 452 4.43 3.84 -29.94
CA VAL A 452 5.79 3.50 -29.48
C VAL A 452 6.77 4.47 -30.13
N GLN A 453 7.27 5.43 -29.35
CA GLN A 453 8.21 6.43 -29.87
C GLN A 453 9.59 5.82 -30.14
N ASP A 454 10.38 6.49 -31.02
CA ASP A 454 11.74 6.05 -31.33
C ASP A 454 12.66 6.20 -30.11
N ASN A 455 13.45 5.17 -29.82
CA ASN A 455 14.37 5.17 -28.66
C ASN A 455 13.70 5.51 -27.31
N TRP A 456 12.56 4.90 -27.05
CA TRP A 456 11.71 5.27 -25.91
C TRP A 456 11.38 4.09 -24.98
N ALA A 457 11.37 2.86 -25.49
CA ALA A 457 10.92 1.71 -24.73
C ALA A 457 11.96 1.22 -23.72
N SER A 458 11.50 0.96 -22.51
CA SER A 458 12.31 0.42 -21.40
C SER A 458 11.84 -0.95 -20.90
N SER A 459 10.65 -1.41 -21.32
CA SER A 459 10.11 -2.75 -21.01
C SER A 459 9.11 -3.21 -22.08
N VAL A 460 8.84 -4.55 -22.14
CA VAL A 460 7.90 -5.13 -23.10
C VAL A 460 7.13 -6.31 -22.50
N ARG A 461 5.83 -6.40 -22.77
CA ARG A 461 5.01 -7.58 -22.53
C ARG A 461 4.81 -8.35 -23.83
N ILE A 462 5.05 -9.67 -23.76
CA ILE A 462 5.03 -10.58 -24.91
C ILE A 462 4.06 -11.72 -24.58
N PRO A 463 3.04 -11.95 -25.42
CA PRO A 463 2.13 -13.09 -25.25
C PRO A 463 2.88 -14.42 -25.23
N ALA A 464 2.40 -15.39 -24.44
CA ALA A 464 2.98 -16.71 -24.36
C ALA A 464 3.06 -17.39 -25.74
N GLY A 465 4.22 -17.95 -26.07
CA GLY A 465 4.47 -18.57 -27.37
C GLY A 465 4.76 -17.59 -28.53
N TRP A 466 4.92 -16.30 -28.23
CA TRP A 466 5.35 -15.31 -29.20
C TRP A 466 6.82 -14.94 -28.99
N THR A 467 7.45 -14.46 -30.07
CA THR A 467 8.83 -13.99 -30.03
C THR A 467 8.90 -12.59 -30.60
N VAL A 468 9.62 -11.70 -29.92
CA VAL A 468 9.94 -10.35 -30.39
C VAL A 468 11.43 -10.29 -30.70
N THR A 469 11.77 -9.83 -31.90
CA THR A 469 13.15 -9.40 -32.20
C THR A 469 13.11 -7.90 -32.42
N ALA A 470 13.71 -7.16 -31.48
CA ALA A 470 13.84 -5.70 -31.47
C ALA A 470 15.18 -5.30 -32.11
N TYR A 471 15.23 -4.12 -32.74
CA TYR A 471 16.40 -3.60 -33.46
C TYR A 471 16.61 -2.13 -33.10
N SER A 472 17.89 -1.73 -33.02
CA SER A 472 18.29 -0.35 -32.72
C SER A 472 18.21 0.60 -33.90
N GLU A 473 18.01 0.09 -35.12
CA GLU A 473 17.88 0.90 -36.34
C GLU A 473 16.57 0.58 -37.06
N ASP A 474 16.15 1.50 -37.92
CA ASP A 474 14.97 1.28 -38.77
C ASP A 474 15.23 0.15 -39.78
N ASN A 475 14.13 -0.40 -40.29
CA ASN A 475 14.18 -1.50 -41.25
C ASN A 475 14.94 -2.74 -40.78
N PHE A 476 14.90 -3.01 -39.46
CA PHE A 476 15.44 -4.22 -38.84
C PHE A 476 16.96 -4.33 -38.91
N GLY A 477 17.64 -3.19 -38.80
CA GLY A 477 19.10 -3.06 -38.77
C GLY A 477 19.65 -2.84 -37.36
N GLY A 478 20.99 -2.76 -37.30
CA GLY A 478 21.72 -2.45 -36.07
C GLY A 478 21.79 -3.60 -35.07
N GLN A 479 21.88 -3.24 -33.76
CA GLN A 479 21.90 -4.20 -32.67
C GLN A 479 20.52 -4.87 -32.57
N ALA A 480 20.52 -6.18 -32.38
CA ALA A 480 19.28 -6.94 -32.22
C ALA A 480 19.18 -7.60 -30.85
N TRP A 481 17.96 -7.65 -30.30
CA TRP A 481 17.59 -8.38 -29.08
C TRP A 481 16.41 -9.28 -29.38
N THR A 482 16.45 -10.53 -28.91
CA THR A 482 15.33 -11.47 -29.12
C THR A 482 14.81 -11.97 -27.79
N TRP A 483 13.49 -11.82 -27.59
CA TRP A 483 12.79 -12.19 -26.37
C TRP A 483 11.57 -13.06 -26.69
N ASN A 484 11.36 -14.12 -25.91
CA ASN A 484 10.20 -15.01 -25.96
C ASN A 484 9.36 -14.98 -24.67
N ALA A 485 9.68 -14.05 -23.78
CA ALA A 485 8.97 -13.78 -22.53
C ALA A 485 9.02 -12.29 -22.21
N ASN A 486 8.18 -11.85 -21.29
CA ASN A 486 8.16 -10.49 -20.79
C ASN A 486 9.55 -10.02 -20.37
N GLN A 487 9.90 -8.76 -20.72
CA GLN A 487 11.13 -8.11 -20.28
C GLN A 487 10.78 -6.88 -19.46
N PRO A 488 10.86 -6.96 -18.13
CA PRO A 488 10.47 -5.85 -17.26
C PRO A 488 11.47 -4.71 -17.27
N ASN A 489 12.74 -4.96 -17.62
CA ASN A 489 13.77 -3.94 -17.50
C ASN A 489 14.86 -4.12 -18.57
N PHE A 490 14.88 -3.24 -19.56
CA PHE A 490 15.86 -3.26 -20.64
C PHE A 490 17.25 -2.80 -20.20
N THR A 491 17.37 -2.05 -19.08
CA THR A 491 18.68 -1.60 -18.58
C THR A 491 19.55 -2.73 -18.05
N THR A 492 18.93 -3.86 -17.66
CA THR A 492 19.63 -5.05 -17.12
C THR A 492 20.08 -6.02 -18.20
N LEU A 493 19.69 -5.80 -19.45
CA LEU A 493 20.07 -6.66 -20.56
C LEU A 493 21.49 -6.42 -21.02
N SER A 494 22.12 -7.44 -21.59
CA SER A 494 23.45 -7.35 -22.19
C SER A 494 23.43 -7.89 -23.63
N PRO A 495 23.58 -7.03 -24.65
CA PRO A 495 23.75 -5.58 -24.55
C PRO A 495 22.48 -4.87 -24.04
N ASN A 496 22.63 -3.72 -23.39
CA ASN A 496 21.55 -2.89 -22.89
C ASN A 496 20.61 -2.48 -24.05
N ALA A 497 19.30 -2.66 -23.88
CA ALA A 497 18.28 -2.33 -24.88
C ALA A 497 17.45 -1.10 -24.50
N ASN A 498 17.69 -0.46 -23.35
CA ASN A 498 16.91 0.67 -22.87
C ASN A 498 17.02 1.87 -23.82
N ASP A 499 15.88 2.42 -24.20
CA ASP A 499 15.77 3.57 -25.10
C ASP A 499 16.54 3.37 -26.43
N GLN A 500 16.50 2.14 -26.99
CA GLN A 500 17.18 1.81 -28.24
C GLN A 500 16.27 1.14 -29.29
N LEU A 501 15.01 0.94 -28.97
CA LEU A 501 14.06 0.31 -29.90
C LEU A 501 13.68 1.28 -31.02
N THR A 502 13.97 0.90 -32.26
CA THR A 502 13.60 1.66 -33.48
C THR A 502 12.72 0.84 -34.43
N SER A 503 12.91 -0.48 -34.51
CA SER A 503 12.06 -1.38 -35.28
C SER A 503 11.95 -2.74 -34.61
N CYS A 504 10.93 -3.56 -34.94
CA CYS A 504 10.86 -4.93 -34.42
C CYS A 504 10.13 -5.90 -35.38
N ARG A 505 10.41 -7.18 -35.17
CA ARG A 505 9.66 -8.32 -35.76
C ARG A 505 9.00 -9.09 -34.65
N ILE A 506 7.74 -9.45 -34.84
CA ILE A 506 6.92 -10.22 -33.92
C ILE A 506 6.44 -11.49 -34.62
N SER A 507 6.78 -12.65 -34.07
CA SER A 507 6.45 -13.95 -34.66
C SER A 507 5.73 -14.89 -33.69
#